data_31412b31f1b0d622d13d6dd2c11a93ba
#
_entry.id   31412b31f1b0d622d13d6dd2c11a93ba
#
_cell.length_a   1.000
_cell.length_b   1.000
_cell.length_c   1.000
_cell.angle_alpha   90.00
_cell.angle_beta   90.00
_cell.angle_gamma   90.00
#
_symmetry.space_group_name_H-M   'P 1'
#
loop_
_entity.id
_entity.type
_entity.pdbx_description
1 polymer ?
#
loop_
_entity_poly.entity_id
_entity_poly.type
_entity_poly.pdbx_seq_one_letter_code
_entity_poly.pdbx_strand_id
1 'polypeptide(L)'
;MTRNDVGIAVVGGGIGGLTLGLALRRHGLPAQVFERAPELTEVGAAVALAANGTRVLRELGLSDQLAAVSTVPSELVYRHWSDGRRLVAHPVGDWYRDRFGAPFWGIHRAHLQRALAEAWGGAGLHLGKELTEVRERADGIELGFADGSTVRAGLVVGADGVNSRARRSICDTTPVYSGTSGFRGLVPRDALPSLPDPDAVQFWMGPGAHLLHYAIGDVINFLAVIEGPAEWRWPAGTAPAEPGELAAHFAGWHPAVIEMIRAVPQSPCWGLYTLPPLRRWSRGRIVLLGDAAHAMLPHHGQGANQTLEDAAVLADCLAEYGSGEPAVAFAHYERARRARTRQVQRSSWVTSALLHLPDGPAATARNNDLKQLVNRFSWIHEYDHRSQAHAVGA
;
A
#
# COMPACT_ATOMS: atom_id res chain seq x y z
N MET A 1 -8.22 -0.75 -38.31
CA MET A 1 -7.99 -0.62 -36.86
C MET A 1 -7.19 0.66 -36.65
N THR A 2 -7.79 1.67 -36.07
CA THR A 2 -7.10 2.92 -35.74
C THR A 2 -6.07 2.63 -34.66
N ARG A 3 -4.78 2.83 -34.96
CA ARG A 3 -3.70 2.78 -33.95
C ARG A 3 -3.89 3.92 -33.00
N ASN A 4 -4.22 3.64 -31.73
CA ASN A 4 -4.17 4.62 -30.66
C ASN A 4 -2.72 4.70 -30.18
N ASP A 5 -1.99 5.70 -30.61
CA ASP A 5 -0.63 5.98 -30.14
C ASP A 5 -0.71 6.89 -28.90
N VAL A 6 -0.09 6.49 -27.79
CA VAL A 6 -0.02 7.26 -26.54
C VAL A 6 1.44 7.51 -26.16
N GLY A 7 1.72 8.68 -25.58
CA GLY A 7 3.08 8.99 -25.12
C GLY A 7 3.49 8.07 -23.95
N ILE A 8 2.70 8.11 -22.87
CA ILE A 8 2.92 7.31 -21.64
C ILE A 8 1.65 6.50 -21.36
N ALA A 9 1.79 5.17 -21.32
CA ALA A 9 0.73 4.27 -20.89
C ALA A 9 1.01 3.78 -19.46
N VAL A 10 0.05 4.01 -18.56
CA VAL A 10 0.07 3.51 -17.18
C VAL A 10 -0.89 2.33 -17.10
N VAL A 11 -0.38 1.16 -16.77
CA VAL A 11 -1.18 -0.07 -16.62
C VAL A 11 -1.52 -0.26 -15.16
N GLY A 12 -2.80 -0.17 -14.82
CA GLY A 12 -3.37 -0.21 -13.48
C GLY A 12 -3.92 1.14 -13.03
N GLY A 13 -5.24 1.21 -12.79
CA GLY A 13 -5.98 2.38 -12.29
C GLY A 13 -6.17 2.40 -10.77
N GLY A 14 -5.31 1.72 -10.03
CA GLY A 14 -5.26 1.79 -8.58
C GLY A 14 -4.62 3.10 -8.06
N ILE A 15 -4.40 3.18 -6.75
CA ILE A 15 -3.79 4.36 -6.08
C ILE A 15 -2.52 4.82 -6.82
N GLY A 16 -1.62 3.87 -7.16
CA GLY A 16 -0.34 4.22 -7.79
C GLY A 16 -0.48 4.79 -9.19
N GLY A 17 -1.27 4.14 -10.06
CA GLY A 17 -1.41 4.57 -11.44
C GLY A 17 -2.14 5.91 -11.57
N LEU A 18 -3.21 6.13 -10.80
CA LEU A 18 -3.92 7.40 -10.77
C LEU A 18 -3.03 8.53 -10.20
N THR A 19 -2.29 8.25 -9.12
CA THR A 19 -1.35 9.22 -8.54
C THR A 19 -0.26 9.59 -9.55
N LEU A 20 0.32 8.60 -10.22
CA LEU A 20 1.33 8.87 -11.26
C LEU A 20 0.75 9.70 -12.41
N GLY A 21 -0.44 9.34 -12.91
CA GLY A 21 -1.10 10.11 -13.95
C GLY A 21 -1.29 11.57 -13.57
N LEU A 22 -1.75 11.84 -12.34
CA LEU A 22 -1.90 13.19 -11.80
C LEU A 22 -0.56 13.92 -11.68
N ALA A 23 0.48 13.26 -11.18
CA ALA A 23 1.82 13.82 -11.05
C ALA A 23 2.42 14.16 -12.42
N LEU A 24 2.32 13.26 -13.41
CA LEU A 24 2.76 13.51 -14.79
C LEU A 24 2.02 14.70 -15.42
N ARG A 25 0.71 14.79 -15.23
CA ARG A 25 -0.10 15.90 -15.74
C ARG A 25 0.37 17.26 -15.20
N ARG A 26 0.77 17.33 -13.92
CA ARG A 26 1.34 18.55 -13.32
C ARG A 26 2.64 19.00 -14.00
N HIS A 27 3.40 18.07 -14.53
CA HIS A 27 4.61 18.34 -15.31
C HIS A 27 4.33 18.54 -16.81
N GLY A 28 3.06 18.55 -17.23
CA GLY A 28 2.70 18.71 -18.64
C GLY A 28 2.98 17.46 -19.49
N LEU A 29 3.18 16.31 -18.85
CA LEU A 29 3.43 15.02 -19.51
C LEU A 29 2.11 14.26 -19.68
N PRO A 30 1.56 14.16 -20.91
CA PRO A 30 0.30 13.44 -21.12
C PRO A 30 0.47 11.95 -20.94
N ALA A 31 -0.41 11.35 -20.14
CA ALA A 31 -0.46 9.92 -19.90
C ALA A 31 -1.88 9.38 -20.08
N GLN A 32 -2.01 8.09 -20.36
CA GLN A 32 -3.29 7.36 -20.33
C GLN A 32 -3.19 6.19 -19.38
N VAL A 33 -4.25 5.96 -18.61
CA VAL A 33 -4.35 4.91 -17.58
C VAL A 33 -5.27 3.81 -18.09
N PHE A 34 -4.82 2.56 -18.01
CA PHE A 34 -5.56 1.37 -18.44
C PHE A 34 -5.82 0.47 -17.23
N GLU A 35 -7.09 0.32 -16.86
CA GLU A 35 -7.52 -0.45 -15.69
C GLU A 35 -8.33 -1.68 -16.13
N ARG A 36 -8.02 -2.85 -15.55
CA ARG A 36 -8.70 -4.10 -15.87
C ARG A 36 -10.15 -4.15 -15.40
N ALA A 37 -10.46 -3.50 -14.27
CA ALA A 37 -11.81 -3.47 -13.74
C ALA A 37 -12.74 -2.66 -14.66
N PRO A 38 -14.00 -3.07 -14.83
CA PRO A 38 -14.97 -2.33 -15.63
C PRO A 38 -15.43 -1.04 -14.94
N GLU A 39 -15.18 -0.92 -13.65
CA GLU A 39 -15.45 0.26 -12.83
C GLU A 39 -14.43 0.37 -11.70
N LEU A 40 -14.20 1.58 -11.20
CA LEU A 40 -13.29 1.81 -10.08
C LEU A 40 -14.01 1.51 -8.75
N THR A 41 -14.18 0.24 -8.47
CA THR A 41 -14.67 -0.26 -7.19
C THR A 41 -13.52 -0.90 -6.43
N GLU A 42 -12.86 -0.16 -5.58
CA GLU A 42 -11.91 -0.76 -4.63
C GLU A 42 -12.68 -1.63 -3.64
N VAL A 43 -12.51 -2.92 -3.78
CA VAL A 43 -12.94 -3.90 -2.77
C VAL A 43 -11.93 -3.80 -1.64
N GLY A 44 -12.32 -3.28 -0.51
CA GLY A 44 -11.43 -3.39 0.60
C GLY A 44 -11.61 -2.41 1.73
N ALA A 45 -10.86 -2.73 2.71
CA ALA A 45 -10.65 -2.11 3.96
C ALA A 45 -10.04 -0.69 3.85
N ALA A 46 -9.63 -0.20 4.96
CA ALA A 46 -8.94 1.05 5.12
C ALA A 46 -7.48 1.00 4.65
N VAL A 47 -6.94 2.18 4.47
CA VAL A 47 -5.52 2.43 4.32
C VAL A 47 -5.07 3.48 5.33
N ALA A 48 -3.90 3.25 5.94
CA ALA A 48 -3.23 4.24 6.77
C ALA A 48 -2.30 5.08 5.87
N LEU A 49 -2.51 6.38 5.87
CA LEU A 49 -1.69 7.34 5.14
C LEU A 49 -0.80 8.09 6.12
N ALA A 50 0.49 7.87 6.04
CA ALA A 50 1.50 8.53 6.84
C ALA A 50 2.02 9.81 6.17
N ALA A 51 2.81 10.61 6.88
CA ALA A 51 3.27 11.91 6.42
C ALA A 51 3.99 11.88 5.05
N ASN A 52 4.73 10.83 4.77
CA ASN A 52 5.39 10.63 3.47
C ASN A 52 4.39 10.50 2.31
N GLY A 53 3.26 9.81 2.52
CA GLY A 53 2.20 9.70 1.51
C GLY A 53 1.30 10.94 1.45
N THR A 54 0.90 11.49 2.61
CA THR A 54 0.00 12.66 2.65
C THR A 54 0.65 13.93 2.09
N ARG A 55 1.99 14.04 2.12
CA ARG A 55 2.72 15.12 1.41
C ARG A 55 2.48 15.06 -0.08
N VAL A 56 2.59 13.89 -0.70
CA VAL A 56 2.35 13.72 -2.14
C VAL A 56 0.91 14.09 -2.48
N LEU A 57 -0.07 13.64 -1.69
CA LEU A 57 -1.47 13.98 -1.90
C LEU A 57 -1.75 15.48 -1.73
N ARG A 58 -1.07 16.14 -0.80
CA ARG A 58 -1.11 17.61 -0.66
C ARG A 58 -0.59 18.32 -1.90
N GLU A 59 0.51 17.85 -2.47
CA GLU A 59 1.07 18.43 -3.69
C GLU A 59 0.16 18.24 -4.89
N LEU A 60 -0.62 17.17 -4.92
CA LEU A 60 -1.65 16.96 -5.94
C LEU A 60 -2.92 17.80 -5.71
N GLY A 61 -2.98 18.59 -4.62
CA GLY A 61 -4.12 19.44 -4.30
C GLY A 61 -5.30 18.69 -3.67
N LEU A 62 -5.07 17.50 -3.12
CA LEU A 62 -6.15 16.62 -2.61
C LEU A 62 -6.33 16.71 -1.08
N SER A 63 -5.58 17.58 -0.39
CA SER A 63 -5.58 17.62 1.09
C SER A 63 -6.96 17.87 1.67
N ASP A 64 -7.69 18.87 1.23
CA ASP A 64 -8.96 19.27 1.84
C ASP A 64 -10.05 18.21 1.59
N GLN A 65 -10.13 17.70 0.36
CA GLN A 65 -11.07 16.65 0.00
C GLN A 65 -10.83 15.37 0.80
N LEU A 66 -9.57 14.98 0.98
CA LEU A 66 -9.22 13.76 1.73
C LEU A 66 -9.35 13.97 3.23
N ALA A 67 -9.01 15.15 3.77
CA ALA A 67 -9.19 15.46 5.19
C ALA A 67 -10.66 15.34 5.63
N ALA A 68 -11.60 15.76 4.77
CA ALA A 68 -13.03 15.70 5.05
C ALA A 68 -13.59 14.27 5.24
N VAL A 69 -12.89 13.26 4.70
CA VAL A 69 -13.32 11.84 4.74
C VAL A 69 -12.31 10.93 5.47
N SER A 70 -11.32 11.53 6.13
CA SER A 70 -10.28 10.83 6.88
C SER A 70 -10.49 10.96 8.38
N THR A 71 -10.03 9.97 9.13
CA THR A 71 -9.92 10.03 10.58
C THR A 71 -8.47 10.26 10.97
N VAL A 72 -8.23 11.22 11.87
CA VAL A 72 -6.91 11.46 12.47
C VAL A 72 -6.87 10.70 13.80
N PRO A 73 -6.03 9.67 13.95
CA PRO A 73 -5.94 8.95 15.22
C PRO A 73 -5.25 9.79 16.29
N SER A 74 -5.67 9.60 17.53
CA SER A 74 -5.08 10.29 18.70
C SER A 74 -3.70 9.76 19.05
N GLU A 75 -3.53 8.44 19.02
CA GLU A 75 -2.34 7.71 19.44
C GLU A 75 -2.11 6.46 18.57
N LEU A 76 -0.89 5.94 18.63
CA LEU A 76 -0.53 4.57 18.23
C LEU A 76 -0.25 3.78 19.51
N VAL A 77 -1.07 2.75 19.78
CA VAL A 77 -1.01 1.97 21.02
C VAL A 77 -0.70 0.50 20.71
N TYR A 78 0.24 -0.06 21.46
CA TYR A 78 0.51 -1.51 21.46
C TYR A 78 -0.05 -2.10 22.74
N ARG A 79 -0.87 -3.15 22.61
CA ARG A 79 -1.57 -3.81 23.70
C ARG A 79 -1.18 -5.27 23.86
N HIS A 80 -1.27 -5.72 25.07
CA HIS A 80 -1.18 -7.14 25.38
C HIS A 80 -2.48 -7.85 24.97
N TRP A 81 -2.34 -9.01 24.36
CA TRP A 81 -3.43 -9.76 23.73
C TRP A 81 -4.58 -10.14 24.68
N SER A 82 -4.27 -10.58 25.92
CA SER A 82 -5.26 -11.19 26.81
C SER A 82 -5.92 -10.21 27.80
N ASP A 83 -5.14 -9.31 28.42
CA ASP A 83 -5.62 -8.38 29.42
C ASP A 83 -5.81 -6.94 28.92
N GLY A 84 -5.42 -6.67 27.68
CA GLY A 84 -5.60 -5.37 27.03
C GLY A 84 -4.73 -4.24 27.59
N ARG A 85 -3.80 -4.52 28.52
CA ARG A 85 -2.95 -3.47 29.07
C ARG A 85 -2.11 -2.79 27.99
N ARG A 86 -1.95 -1.49 28.11
CA ARG A 86 -1.07 -0.71 27.23
C ARG A 86 0.38 -1.07 27.51
N LEU A 87 1.08 -1.57 26.51
CA LEU A 87 2.51 -1.89 26.56
C LEU A 87 3.36 -0.69 26.18
N VAL A 88 2.96 -0.01 25.13
CA VAL A 88 3.59 1.20 24.61
C VAL A 88 2.52 2.07 23.95
N ALA A 89 2.67 3.39 24.03
CA ALA A 89 1.86 4.34 23.29
C ALA A 89 2.73 5.49 22.77
N HIS A 90 2.38 5.97 21.58
CA HIS A 90 3.02 7.12 20.93
C HIS A 90 1.95 8.12 20.52
N PRO A 91 2.14 9.42 20.76
CA PRO A 91 1.20 10.43 20.31
C PRO A 91 1.14 10.47 18.78
N VAL A 92 -0.06 10.65 18.24
CA VAL A 92 -0.31 10.93 16.84
C VAL A 92 -0.96 12.32 16.74
N GLY A 93 -2.07 12.50 16.12
CA GLY A 93 -2.79 13.77 16.06
C GLY A 93 -1.92 14.96 15.66
N ASP A 94 -2.04 16.04 16.41
CA ASP A 94 -1.30 17.28 16.17
C ASP A 94 0.21 17.12 16.36
N TRP A 95 0.63 16.36 17.37
CA TRP A 95 2.04 16.08 17.60
C TRP A 95 2.72 15.45 16.37
N TYR A 96 2.06 14.50 15.74
CA TYR A 96 2.60 13.84 14.54
C TYR A 96 2.71 14.81 13.37
N ARG A 97 1.66 15.62 13.16
CA ARG A 97 1.65 16.64 12.10
C ARG A 97 2.76 17.66 12.30
N ASP A 98 2.96 18.13 13.53
CA ASP A 98 4.01 19.12 13.86
C ASP A 98 5.41 18.51 13.70
N ARG A 99 5.57 17.24 14.10
CA ARG A 99 6.86 16.52 14.01
C ARG A 99 7.25 16.19 12.58
N PHE A 100 6.29 15.78 11.74
CA PHE A 100 6.55 15.28 10.40
C PHE A 100 6.08 16.21 9.28
N GLY A 101 5.48 17.34 9.59
CA GLY A 101 5.03 18.37 8.63
C GLY A 101 3.84 17.97 7.75
N ALA A 102 3.17 16.85 8.07
CA ALA A 102 1.98 16.37 7.37
C ALA A 102 1.18 15.41 8.27
N PRO A 103 -0.15 15.29 8.09
CA PRO A 103 -1.00 14.49 8.95
C PRO A 103 -0.79 12.98 8.75
N PHE A 104 -1.22 12.20 9.76
CA PHE A 104 -1.50 10.77 9.65
C PHE A 104 -3.01 10.59 9.50
N TRP A 105 -3.45 9.83 8.52
CA TRP A 105 -4.86 9.59 8.24
C TRP A 105 -5.18 8.08 8.19
N GLY A 106 -6.30 7.71 8.81
CA GLY A 106 -7.05 6.51 8.49
C GLY A 106 -8.13 6.85 7.48
N ILE A 107 -8.18 6.19 6.33
CA ILE A 107 -9.16 6.48 5.28
C ILE A 107 -9.66 5.19 4.65
N HIS A 108 -10.92 5.17 4.22
CA HIS A 108 -11.43 4.08 3.40
C HIS A 108 -10.75 4.10 2.02
N ARG A 109 -10.22 2.97 1.60
CA ARG A 109 -9.45 2.86 0.34
C ARG A 109 -10.23 3.33 -0.89
N ALA A 110 -11.53 3.05 -0.91
CA ALA A 110 -12.41 3.51 -1.98
C ALA A 110 -12.55 5.05 -2.02
N HIS A 111 -12.53 5.73 -0.86
CA HIS A 111 -12.56 7.20 -0.84
C HIS A 111 -11.27 7.80 -1.42
N LEU A 112 -10.12 7.23 -1.08
CA LEU A 112 -8.84 7.67 -1.66
C LEU A 112 -8.82 7.45 -3.18
N GLN A 113 -9.22 6.27 -3.66
CA GLN A 113 -9.25 5.98 -5.09
C GLN A 113 -10.24 6.91 -5.83
N ARG A 114 -11.42 7.13 -5.26
CA ARG A 114 -12.43 8.05 -5.83
C ARG A 114 -11.88 9.47 -5.95
N ALA A 115 -11.27 10.01 -4.89
CA ALA A 115 -10.67 11.34 -4.92
C ALA A 115 -9.59 11.47 -6.01
N LEU A 116 -8.75 10.45 -6.17
CA LEU A 116 -7.75 10.41 -7.24
C LEU A 116 -8.40 10.34 -8.63
N ALA A 117 -9.45 9.55 -8.80
CA ALA A 117 -10.17 9.39 -10.06
C ALA A 117 -10.96 10.66 -10.45
N GLU A 118 -11.61 11.31 -9.50
CA GLU A 118 -12.29 12.59 -9.69
C GLU A 118 -11.30 13.69 -10.10
N ALA A 119 -10.16 13.76 -9.43
CA ALA A 119 -9.09 14.68 -9.79
C ALA A 119 -8.51 14.38 -11.19
N TRP A 120 -8.46 13.11 -11.58
CA TRP A 120 -8.07 12.72 -12.94
C TRP A 120 -9.06 13.24 -13.99
N GLY A 121 -10.36 13.24 -13.71
CA GLY A 121 -11.38 13.83 -14.57
C GLY A 121 -11.81 12.97 -15.76
N GLY A 122 -11.54 11.69 -15.76
CA GLY A 122 -12.06 10.70 -16.72
C GLY A 122 -11.36 10.64 -18.08
N ALA A 123 -10.91 11.74 -18.64
CA ALA A 123 -10.23 11.75 -19.94
C ALA A 123 -8.89 10.98 -19.87
N GLY A 124 -8.71 9.95 -20.74
CA GLY A 124 -7.52 9.11 -20.73
C GLY A 124 -7.51 8.02 -19.64
N LEU A 125 -8.64 7.77 -18.97
CA LEU A 125 -8.85 6.59 -18.14
C LEU A 125 -9.69 5.56 -18.91
N HIS A 126 -9.09 4.40 -19.15
CA HIS A 126 -9.69 3.31 -19.91
C HIS A 126 -9.97 2.13 -18.99
N LEU A 127 -11.24 1.89 -18.69
CA LEU A 127 -11.70 0.76 -17.87
C LEU A 127 -11.94 -0.50 -18.70
N GLY A 128 -11.98 -1.68 -18.08
CA GLY A 128 -12.13 -2.96 -18.75
C GLY A 128 -10.91 -3.37 -19.60
N LYS A 129 -9.75 -2.77 -19.34
CA LYS A 129 -8.50 -3.00 -20.09
C LYS A 129 -7.54 -3.89 -19.31
N GLU A 130 -7.83 -5.19 -19.27
CA GLU A 130 -6.92 -6.17 -18.71
C GLU A 130 -5.74 -6.41 -19.64
N LEU A 131 -4.53 -6.05 -19.23
CA LEU A 131 -3.30 -6.29 -19.97
C LEU A 131 -3.06 -7.81 -20.10
N THR A 132 -2.90 -8.30 -21.33
CA THR A 132 -2.58 -9.70 -21.62
C THR A 132 -1.18 -9.86 -22.19
N GLU A 133 -0.70 -8.88 -22.92
CA GLU A 133 0.57 -8.97 -23.62
C GLU A 133 1.29 -7.63 -23.71
N VAL A 134 2.63 -7.68 -23.66
CA VAL A 134 3.53 -6.54 -23.89
C VAL A 134 4.55 -6.94 -24.94
N ARG A 135 4.58 -6.23 -26.05
CA ARG A 135 5.51 -6.50 -27.16
C ARG A 135 6.40 -5.28 -27.42
N GLU A 136 7.69 -5.47 -27.36
CA GLU A 136 8.64 -4.44 -27.81
C GLU A 136 8.57 -4.29 -29.33
N ARG A 137 8.59 -3.03 -29.81
CA ARG A 137 8.64 -2.64 -31.22
C ARG A 137 9.81 -1.68 -31.43
N ALA A 138 10.23 -1.50 -32.67
CA ALA A 138 11.34 -0.61 -32.99
C ALA A 138 11.13 0.84 -32.51
N ASP A 139 9.89 1.30 -32.47
CA ASP A 139 9.47 2.68 -32.17
C ASP A 139 8.61 2.84 -30.89
N GLY A 140 8.49 1.79 -30.06
CA GLY A 140 7.71 1.83 -28.83
C GLY A 140 7.33 0.46 -28.31
N ILE A 141 6.28 0.46 -27.49
CA ILE A 141 5.71 -0.75 -26.88
C ILE A 141 4.27 -0.93 -27.37
N GLU A 142 3.92 -2.11 -27.79
CA GLU A 142 2.54 -2.51 -28.09
C GLU A 142 1.97 -3.28 -26.90
N LEU A 143 0.85 -2.79 -26.37
CA LEU A 143 0.06 -3.41 -25.31
C LEU A 143 -1.14 -4.11 -25.93
N GLY A 144 -1.34 -5.41 -25.63
CA GLY A 144 -2.53 -6.18 -25.97
C GLY A 144 -3.43 -6.37 -24.74
N PHE A 145 -4.73 -6.20 -24.95
CA PHE A 145 -5.72 -6.34 -23.88
C PHE A 145 -6.66 -7.53 -24.12
N ALA A 146 -7.30 -8.01 -23.05
CA ALA A 146 -8.20 -9.18 -23.09
C ALA A 146 -9.43 -8.99 -24.00
N ASP A 147 -9.84 -7.74 -24.23
CA ASP A 147 -10.92 -7.39 -25.17
C ASP A 147 -10.50 -7.42 -26.65
N GLY A 148 -9.26 -7.83 -26.94
CA GLY A 148 -8.69 -7.90 -28.29
C GLY A 148 -8.16 -6.56 -28.81
N SER A 149 -8.32 -5.46 -28.08
CA SER A 149 -7.78 -4.17 -28.47
C SER A 149 -6.26 -4.09 -28.26
N THR A 150 -5.61 -3.21 -29.01
CA THR A 150 -4.19 -2.92 -28.87
C THR A 150 -3.95 -1.42 -28.77
N VAL A 151 -2.92 -1.04 -28.01
CA VAL A 151 -2.45 0.34 -27.86
C VAL A 151 -0.94 0.36 -28.07
N ARG A 152 -0.44 1.35 -28.80
CA ARG A 152 0.99 1.60 -28.93
C ARG A 152 1.38 2.75 -27.99
N ALA A 153 2.43 2.53 -27.19
CA ALA A 153 2.92 3.50 -26.22
C ALA A 153 4.40 3.81 -26.47
N GLY A 154 4.77 5.08 -26.30
CA GLY A 154 6.18 5.48 -26.29
C GLY A 154 6.92 4.96 -25.06
N LEU A 155 6.20 4.84 -23.93
CA LEU A 155 6.68 4.40 -22.62
C LEU A 155 5.55 3.70 -21.87
N VAL A 156 5.87 2.66 -21.09
CA VAL A 156 4.91 1.91 -20.28
C VAL A 156 5.32 1.91 -18.81
N VAL A 157 4.38 2.24 -17.93
CA VAL A 157 4.52 2.10 -16.48
C VAL A 157 3.60 0.98 -16.00
N GLY A 158 4.18 -0.09 -15.45
CA GLY A 158 3.44 -1.17 -14.81
C GLY A 158 3.11 -0.82 -13.35
N ALA A 159 1.86 -0.41 -13.11
CA ALA A 159 1.26 -0.12 -11.80
C ALA A 159 0.16 -1.14 -11.47
N ASP A 160 0.26 -2.36 -12.01
CA ASP A 160 -0.74 -3.42 -12.06
C ASP A 160 -0.67 -4.40 -10.86
N GLY A 161 -0.05 -3.94 -9.76
CA GLY A 161 -0.11 -4.58 -8.46
C GLY A 161 0.77 -5.83 -8.30
N VAL A 162 0.55 -6.56 -7.21
CA VAL A 162 1.41 -7.68 -6.79
C VAL A 162 1.53 -8.79 -7.85
N ASN A 163 0.47 -9.05 -8.63
CA ASN A 163 0.44 -10.04 -9.70
C ASN A 163 0.77 -9.45 -11.08
N SER A 164 1.55 -8.38 -11.13
CA SER A 164 1.87 -7.60 -12.31
C SER A 164 2.21 -8.45 -13.55
N ARG A 165 1.51 -8.19 -14.65
CA ARG A 165 1.84 -8.71 -15.97
C ARG A 165 2.97 -7.91 -16.61
N ALA A 166 2.99 -6.59 -16.40
CA ALA A 166 4.07 -5.73 -16.88
C ALA A 166 5.44 -6.19 -16.33
N ARG A 167 5.50 -6.65 -15.06
CA ARG A 167 6.73 -7.18 -14.46
C ARG A 167 7.32 -8.34 -15.25
N ARG A 168 6.51 -9.22 -15.84
CA ARG A 168 6.99 -10.37 -16.62
C ARG A 168 7.82 -9.96 -17.85
N SER A 169 7.64 -8.74 -18.34
CA SER A 169 8.47 -8.19 -19.42
C SER A 169 9.87 -7.77 -18.95
N ILE A 170 10.10 -7.69 -17.63
CA ILE A 170 11.37 -7.25 -17.04
C ILE A 170 12.09 -8.42 -16.37
N CYS A 171 11.35 -9.26 -15.61
CA CYS A 171 11.91 -10.39 -14.87
C CYS A 171 10.83 -11.44 -14.56
N ASP A 172 11.28 -12.66 -14.24
CA ASP A 172 10.41 -13.81 -13.90
C ASP A 172 10.11 -13.91 -12.39
N THR A 173 10.48 -12.87 -11.61
CA THR A 173 10.26 -12.90 -10.16
C THR A 173 8.78 -12.87 -9.83
N THR A 174 8.34 -13.84 -9.03
CA THR A 174 6.95 -13.97 -8.58
C THR A 174 6.82 -13.61 -7.10
N PRO A 175 5.62 -13.17 -6.65
CA PRO A 175 5.34 -12.97 -5.24
C PRO A 175 5.51 -14.27 -4.45
N VAL A 176 5.97 -14.13 -3.19
CA VAL A 176 6.18 -15.24 -2.27
C VAL A 176 5.21 -15.10 -1.09
N TYR A 177 4.56 -16.19 -0.74
CA TYR A 177 3.73 -16.24 0.46
C TYR A 177 4.59 -16.11 1.71
N SER A 178 4.15 -15.31 2.67
CA SER A 178 4.94 -14.96 3.86
C SER A 178 4.88 -15.99 4.98
N GLY A 179 4.01 -17.01 4.87
CA GLY A 179 3.68 -17.89 5.98
C GLY A 179 2.63 -17.31 6.93
N THR A 180 2.06 -16.13 6.61
CA THR A 180 1.01 -15.50 7.41
C THR A 180 -0.23 -15.21 6.57
N SER A 181 -1.37 -15.25 7.23
CA SER A 181 -2.68 -14.99 6.61
C SER A 181 -3.40 -13.87 7.36
N GLY A 182 -4.25 -13.13 6.65
CA GLY A 182 -4.98 -12.01 7.21
C GLY A 182 -6.48 -12.11 7.01
N PHE A 183 -7.22 -11.65 7.99
CA PHE A 183 -8.67 -11.45 7.93
C PHE A 183 -8.96 -9.95 8.13
N ARG A 184 -9.97 -9.44 7.47
CA ARG A 184 -10.31 -8.01 7.52
C ARG A 184 -11.77 -7.82 7.86
N GLY A 185 -12.08 -6.73 8.56
CA GLY A 185 -13.45 -6.37 8.84
C GLY A 185 -13.64 -4.88 9.05
N LEU A 186 -14.87 -4.46 8.82
CA LEU A 186 -15.38 -3.14 9.17
C LEU A 186 -16.53 -3.37 10.16
N VAL A 187 -16.44 -2.82 11.35
CA VAL A 187 -17.41 -3.02 12.43
C VAL A 187 -17.92 -1.66 12.88
N PRO A 188 -19.23 -1.44 12.99
CA PRO A 188 -19.75 -0.22 13.60
C PRO A 188 -19.17 -0.02 15.00
N ARG A 189 -18.76 1.21 15.33
CA ARG A 189 -18.09 1.53 16.59
C ARG A 189 -18.97 1.23 17.80
N ASP A 190 -20.26 1.45 17.69
CA ASP A 190 -21.26 1.17 18.74
C ASP A 190 -21.48 -0.33 19.02
N ALA A 191 -21.10 -1.20 18.11
CA ALA A 191 -21.10 -2.65 18.29
C ALA A 191 -19.90 -3.18 19.12
N LEU A 192 -19.00 -2.30 19.59
CA LEU A 192 -17.75 -2.65 20.28
C LEU A 192 -17.68 -2.00 21.68
N PRO A 193 -18.57 -2.35 22.62
CA PRO A 193 -18.62 -1.70 23.93
C PRO A 193 -17.37 -1.93 24.80
N SER A 194 -16.61 -2.99 24.55
CA SER A 194 -15.38 -3.28 25.29
C SER A 194 -14.12 -2.63 24.68
N LEU A 195 -14.25 -1.87 23.59
CA LEU A 195 -13.10 -1.30 22.88
C LEU A 195 -12.49 -0.12 23.64
N PRO A 196 -11.26 -0.24 24.19
CA PRO A 196 -10.58 0.88 24.82
C PRO A 196 -9.98 1.82 23.75
N ASP A 197 -9.89 3.12 24.07
CA ASP A 197 -9.25 4.15 23.24
C ASP A 197 -9.65 4.06 21.74
N PRO A 198 -10.94 4.13 21.40
CA PRO A 198 -11.42 3.81 20.04
C PRO A 198 -10.92 4.76 18.95
N ASP A 199 -10.33 5.91 19.31
CA ASP A 199 -9.73 6.87 18.39
C ASP A 199 -8.24 6.63 18.15
N ALA A 200 -7.65 5.59 18.75
CA ALA A 200 -6.26 5.22 18.56
C ALA A 200 -6.09 4.18 17.45
N VAL A 201 -4.93 4.19 16.78
CA VAL A 201 -4.44 3.02 16.05
C VAL A 201 -3.92 2.02 17.08
N GLN A 202 -4.40 0.79 17.07
CA GLN A 202 -4.04 -0.17 18.11
C GLN A 202 -3.58 -1.50 17.52
N PHE A 203 -2.45 -1.99 18.05
CA PHE A 203 -1.94 -3.33 17.80
C PHE A 203 -2.12 -4.19 19.05
N TRP A 204 -2.91 -5.24 18.96
CA TRP A 204 -3.01 -6.29 19.96
C TRP A 204 -2.05 -7.39 19.57
N MET A 205 -1.09 -7.71 20.43
CA MET A 205 0.03 -8.60 20.12
C MET A 205 0.02 -9.82 21.04
N GLY A 206 0.07 -11.02 20.45
CA GLY A 206 0.03 -12.26 21.19
C GLY A 206 0.65 -13.44 20.44
N PRO A 207 0.61 -14.64 21.04
CA PRO A 207 1.21 -15.83 20.48
C PRO A 207 0.65 -16.17 19.10
N GLY A 208 1.51 -16.22 18.08
CA GLY A 208 1.14 -16.65 16.72
C GLY A 208 0.18 -15.70 15.97
N ALA A 209 -0.22 -14.57 16.57
CA ALA A 209 -1.19 -13.66 15.96
C ALA A 209 -1.04 -12.21 16.45
N HIS A 210 -1.58 -11.27 15.66
CA HIS A 210 -1.87 -9.93 16.11
C HIS A 210 -3.15 -9.39 15.45
N LEU A 211 -3.75 -8.38 16.05
CA LEU A 211 -4.85 -7.65 15.44
C LEU A 211 -4.53 -6.16 15.47
N LEU A 212 -4.52 -5.55 14.29
CA LEU A 212 -4.44 -4.11 14.10
C LEU A 212 -5.85 -3.56 13.87
N HIS A 213 -6.19 -2.46 14.52
CA HIS A 213 -7.41 -1.72 14.18
C HIS A 213 -7.25 -0.21 14.33
N TYR A 214 -8.13 0.54 13.68
CA TYR A 214 -8.28 1.99 13.80
C TYR A 214 -9.63 2.44 13.23
N ALA A 215 -10.09 3.60 13.71
CA ALA A 215 -11.36 4.18 13.26
C ALA A 215 -11.27 4.79 11.87
N ILE A 216 -12.37 4.69 11.12
CA ILE A 216 -12.65 5.43 9.88
C ILE A 216 -14.08 5.94 9.98
N GLY A 217 -14.26 7.21 10.36
CA GLY A 217 -15.57 7.72 10.72
C GLY A 217 -16.17 6.88 11.85
N ASP A 218 -17.38 6.39 11.65
CA ASP A 218 -18.14 5.64 12.65
C ASP A 218 -17.90 4.12 12.64
N VAL A 219 -16.93 3.66 11.83
CA VAL A 219 -16.56 2.23 11.79
C VAL A 219 -15.12 2.00 12.24
N ILE A 220 -14.91 0.86 12.86
CA ILE A 220 -13.59 0.34 13.19
C ILE A 220 -13.16 -0.63 12.09
N ASN A 221 -12.09 -0.27 11.38
CA ASN A 221 -11.42 -1.19 10.49
C ASN A 221 -10.45 -2.07 11.27
N PHE A 222 -10.45 -3.38 11.05
CA PHE A 222 -9.43 -4.25 11.60
C PHE A 222 -8.77 -5.13 10.54
N LEU A 223 -7.52 -5.51 10.84
CA LEU A 223 -6.75 -6.55 10.17
C LEU A 223 -6.23 -7.50 11.24
N ALA A 224 -6.77 -8.70 11.29
CA ALA A 224 -6.25 -9.79 12.10
C ALA A 224 -5.26 -10.60 11.26
N VAL A 225 -4.05 -10.81 11.75
CA VAL A 225 -3.00 -11.59 11.08
C VAL A 225 -2.63 -12.75 11.97
N ILE A 226 -2.59 -13.94 11.37
CA ILE A 226 -2.25 -15.19 12.03
C ILE A 226 -1.08 -15.87 11.33
N GLU A 227 -0.38 -16.74 12.02
CA GLU A 227 0.48 -17.72 11.39
C GLU A 227 -0.39 -18.64 10.53
N GLY A 228 -0.06 -18.72 9.25
CA GLY A 228 -0.83 -19.48 8.27
C GLY A 228 -0.24 -20.86 7.97
N PRO A 229 -0.82 -21.58 7.02
CA PRO A 229 -0.27 -22.87 6.58
C PRO A 229 1.11 -22.69 5.97
N ALA A 230 1.91 -23.78 5.91
CA ALA A 230 3.24 -23.72 5.29
C ALA A 230 3.20 -23.32 3.79
N GLU A 231 2.13 -23.70 3.11
CA GLU A 231 1.91 -23.38 1.71
C GLU A 231 0.49 -22.81 1.49
N TRP A 232 0.39 -21.75 0.69
CA TRP A 232 -0.90 -21.19 0.32
C TRP A 232 -1.45 -21.88 -0.93
N ARG A 233 -2.60 -22.56 -0.79
CA ARG A 233 -3.16 -23.43 -1.84
C ARG A 233 -4.20 -22.75 -2.74
N TRP A 234 -4.59 -21.50 -2.44
CA TRP A 234 -5.65 -20.80 -3.17
C TRP A 234 -5.07 -19.84 -4.21
N PRO A 235 -5.23 -20.14 -5.52
CA PRO A 235 -4.61 -19.35 -6.60
C PRO A 235 -5.04 -17.87 -6.62
N ALA A 236 -6.28 -17.60 -6.17
CA ALA A 236 -6.82 -16.24 -6.10
C ALA A 236 -6.27 -15.41 -4.93
N GLY A 237 -5.37 -15.98 -4.11
CA GLY A 237 -4.85 -15.32 -2.90
C GLY A 237 -5.84 -15.30 -1.72
N THR A 238 -7.06 -15.82 -1.91
CA THR A 238 -8.14 -15.81 -0.91
C THR A 238 -8.67 -17.22 -0.68
N ALA A 239 -8.70 -17.67 0.57
CA ALA A 239 -9.42 -18.86 0.99
C ALA A 239 -10.87 -18.49 1.37
N PRO A 240 -11.84 -19.40 1.17
CA PRO A 240 -13.18 -19.22 1.73
C PRO A 240 -13.10 -19.12 3.27
N ALA A 241 -14.02 -18.39 3.85
CA ALA A 241 -14.14 -18.31 5.31
C ALA A 241 -14.74 -19.62 5.85
N GLU A 242 -13.98 -20.31 6.69
CA GLU A 242 -14.51 -21.43 7.46
C GLU A 242 -15.19 -20.89 8.74
N PRO A 243 -16.43 -21.31 9.04
CA PRO A 243 -17.15 -20.83 10.21
C PRO A 243 -16.35 -21.10 11.50
N GLY A 244 -16.07 -20.03 12.27
CA GLY A 244 -15.35 -20.13 13.53
C GLY A 244 -13.82 -20.21 13.44
N GLU A 245 -13.23 -20.34 12.24
CA GLU A 245 -11.78 -20.41 12.06
C GLU A 245 -11.08 -19.21 12.71
N LEU A 246 -11.48 -18.00 12.33
CA LEU A 246 -10.90 -16.76 12.88
C LEU A 246 -11.06 -16.69 14.40
N ALA A 247 -12.24 -17.05 14.93
CA ALA A 247 -12.52 -17.03 16.36
C ALA A 247 -11.65 -18.04 17.14
N ALA A 248 -11.33 -19.19 16.55
CA ALA A 248 -10.47 -20.19 17.17
C ALA A 248 -9.03 -19.69 17.39
N HIS A 249 -8.49 -18.96 16.42
CA HIS A 249 -7.14 -18.36 16.52
C HIS A 249 -7.03 -17.29 17.61
N PHE A 250 -8.14 -16.67 18.00
CA PHE A 250 -8.18 -15.60 19.00
C PHE A 250 -8.87 -16.05 20.30
N ALA A 251 -8.97 -17.36 20.55
CA ALA A 251 -9.51 -17.87 21.81
C ALA A 251 -8.71 -17.37 23.03
N GLY A 252 -9.40 -16.81 24.03
CA GLY A 252 -8.76 -16.27 25.23
C GLY A 252 -8.19 -14.85 25.09
N TRP A 253 -8.35 -14.22 23.91
CA TRP A 253 -7.98 -12.82 23.75
C TRP A 253 -8.96 -11.88 24.44
N HIS A 254 -8.56 -10.62 24.60
CA HIS A 254 -9.36 -9.58 25.24
C HIS A 254 -10.76 -9.45 24.58
N PRO A 255 -11.83 -9.18 25.33
CA PRO A 255 -13.21 -9.07 24.82
C PRO A 255 -13.35 -8.17 23.60
N ALA A 256 -12.69 -7.02 23.56
CA ALA A 256 -12.74 -6.12 22.39
C ALA A 256 -12.27 -6.79 21.08
N VAL A 257 -11.26 -7.65 21.12
CA VAL A 257 -10.78 -8.41 19.97
C VAL A 257 -11.83 -9.44 19.54
N ILE A 258 -12.41 -10.15 20.51
CA ILE A 258 -13.45 -11.16 20.25
C ILE A 258 -14.72 -10.51 19.69
N GLU A 259 -15.11 -9.33 20.17
CA GLU A 259 -16.26 -8.57 19.64
C GLU A 259 -16.03 -8.20 18.17
N MET A 260 -14.86 -7.66 17.80
CA MET A 260 -14.52 -7.34 16.40
C MET A 260 -14.60 -8.57 15.49
N ILE A 261 -14.06 -9.70 15.94
CA ILE A 261 -14.06 -10.95 15.15
C ILE A 261 -15.48 -11.49 14.96
N ARG A 262 -16.29 -11.50 16.03
CA ARG A 262 -17.67 -11.99 15.99
C ARG A 262 -18.59 -11.12 15.12
N ALA A 263 -18.29 -9.84 14.99
CA ALA A 263 -19.06 -8.94 14.15
C ALA A 263 -18.88 -9.21 12.65
N VAL A 264 -17.83 -9.97 12.24
CA VAL A 264 -17.52 -10.29 10.84
C VAL A 264 -17.26 -11.80 10.67
N PRO A 265 -18.28 -12.65 10.88
CA PRO A 265 -18.11 -14.10 10.95
C PRO A 265 -17.72 -14.76 9.62
N GLN A 266 -17.88 -14.08 8.50
CA GLN A 266 -17.62 -14.58 7.14
C GLN A 266 -16.46 -13.83 6.45
N SER A 267 -15.52 -13.26 7.21
CA SER A 267 -14.34 -12.63 6.61
C SER A 267 -13.48 -13.68 5.90
N PRO A 268 -13.24 -13.54 4.59
CA PRO A 268 -12.36 -14.47 3.88
C PRO A 268 -10.93 -14.34 4.40
N CYS A 269 -10.20 -15.45 4.33
CA CYS A 269 -8.78 -15.51 4.70
C CYS A 269 -7.90 -15.14 3.51
N TRP A 270 -6.99 -14.19 3.69
CA TRP A 270 -6.08 -13.70 2.65
C TRP A 270 -4.66 -14.17 2.92
N GLY A 271 -4.05 -14.88 1.99
CA GLY A 271 -2.61 -15.11 2.03
C GLY A 271 -1.85 -13.78 1.90
N LEU A 272 -0.93 -13.52 2.82
CA LEU A 272 -0.10 -12.32 2.74
C LEU A 272 1.15 -12.59 1.92
N TYR A 273 1.34 -11.80 0.87
CA TYR A 273 2.43 -11.96 -0.08
C TYR A 273 3.39 -10.78 -0.02
N THR A 274 4.65 -11.08 -0.31
CA THR A 274 5.68 -10.08 -0.55
C THR A 274 6.40 -10.40 -1.86
N LEU A 275 7.02 -9.40 -2.46
CA LEU A 275 7.83 -9.58 -3.65
C LEU A 275 9.31 -9.61 -3.26
N PRO A 276 10.08 -10.66 -3.60
CA PRO A 276 11.52 -10.65 -3.41
C PRO A 276 12.14 -9.41 -4.10
N PRO A 277 13.21 -8.81 -3.52
CA PRO A 277 13.82 -7.62 -4.09
C PRO A 277 14.26 -7.83 -5.53
N LEU A 278 13.69 -7.05 -6.46
CA LEU A 278 14.03 -7.09 -7.86
C LEU A 278 15.42 -6.50 -8.10
N ARG A 279 16.18 -7.09 -9.03
CA ARG A 279 17.50 -6.56 -9.44
C ARG A 279 17.38 -5.26 -10.23
N ARG A 280 16.28 -5.08 -10.97
CA ARG A 280 15.93 -3.89 -11.75
C ARG A 280 14.42 -3.72 -11.78
N TRP A 281 13.97 -2.49 -11.90
CA TRP A 281 12.56 -2.14 -12.03
C TRP A 281 12.20 -1.71 -13.46
N SER A 282 13.20 -1.56 -14.32
CA SER A 282 12.98 -1.12 -15.68
C SER A 282 13.73 -1.99 -16.69
N ARG A 283 13.23 -2.01 -17.93
CA ARG A 283 13.88 -2.57 -19.10
C ARG A 283 13.38 -1.84 -20.34
N GLY A 284 14.31 -1.31 -21.15
CA GLY A 284 13.96 -0.55 -22.34
C GLY A 284 13.02 0.63 -22.01
N ARG A 285 11.81 0.57 -22.52
CA ARG A 285 10.77 1.58 -22.35
C ARG A 285 9.70 1.20 -21.32
N ILE A 286 9.98 0.21 -20.47
CA ILE A 286 9.05 -0.29 -19.45
C ILE A 286 9.65 -0.06 -18.06
N VAL A 287 8.85 0.45 -17.11
CA VAL A 287 9.22 0.62 -15.70
C VAL A 287 8.08 0.19 -14.78
N LEU A 288 8.40 -0.31 -13.58
CA LEU A 288 7.44 -0.75 -12.56
C LEU A 288 7.27 0.30 -11.47
N LEU A 289 6.09 0.29 -10.85
CA LEU A 289 5.71 1.20 -9.77
C LEU A 289 4.87 0.45 -8.71
N GLY A 290 5.10 0.77 -7.44
CA GLY A 290 4.32 0.25 -6.32
C GLY A 290 4.45 -1.27 -6.15
N ASP A 291 3.36 -1.95 -5.85
CA ASP A 291 3.35 -3.39 -5.61
C ASP A 291 3.83 -4.24 -6.81
N ALA A 292 3.80 -3.70 -8.03
CA ALA A 292 4.39 -4.35 -9.17
C ALA A 292 5.92 -4.47 -9.05
N ALA A 293 6.57 -3.55 -8.32
CA ALA A 293 8.00 -3.50 -8.08
C ALA A 293 8.43 -4.03 -6.71
N HIS A 294 7.62 -3.81 -5.66
CA HIS A 294 8.04 -4.03 -4.26
C HIS A 294 6.91 -4.33 -3.30
N ALA A 295 5.93 -5.17 -3.67
CA ALA A 295 4.89 -5.61 -2.74
C ALA A 295 5.46 -6.02 -1.39
N MET A 296 4.85 -5.55 -0.30
CA MET A 296 5.33 -5.70 1.08
C MET A 296 4.23 -6.11 2.04
N LEU A 297 4.61 -6.64 3.19
CA LEU A 297 3.66 -6.99 4.25
C LEU A 297 3.05 -5.73 4.88
N PRO A 298 1.82 -5.81 5.44
CA PRO A 298 1.06 -4.63 5.85
C PRO A 298 1.47 -4.02 7.19
N HIS A 299 2.43 -4.60 7.91
CA HIS A 299 2.71 -4.31 9.34
C HIS A 299 3.17 -2.89 9.66
N HIS A 300 3.62 -2.12 8.67
CA HIS A 300 3.93 -0.69 8.81
C HIS A 300 2.92 0.24 8.13
N GLY A 301 1.89 -0.31 7.48
CA GLY A 301 0.93 0.50 6.72
C GLY A 301 1.58 1.27 5.56
N GLN A 302 2.71 0.79 5.01
CA GLN A 302 3.51 1.58 4.08
C GLN A 302 3.29 1.28 2.60
N GLY A 303 2.58 0.21 2.21
CA GLY A 303 2.42 -0.15 0.80
C GLY A 303 1.89 1.01 -0.06
N ALA A 304 0.76 1.60 0.32
CA ALA A 304 0.20 2.76 -0.39
C ALA A 304 1.11 3.99 -0.31
N ASN A 305 1.70 4.27 0.85
CA ASN A 305 2.58 5.43 1.02
C ASN A 305 3.82 5.35 0.15
N GLN A 306 4.47 4.17 0.06
CA GLN A 306 5.61 3.96 -0.83
C GLN A 306 5.23 4.08 -2.30
N THR A 307 4.03 3.63 -2.66
CA THR A 307 3.49 3.78 -4.01
C THR A 307 3.23 5.25 -4.38
N LEU A 308 2.75 6.07 -3.44
CA LEU A 308 2.59 7.52 -3.62
C LEU A 308 3.96 8.21 -3.83
N GLU A 309 4.96 7.86 -3.02
CA GLU A 309 6.33 8.35 -3.19
C GLU A 309 6.91 7.96 -4.56
N ASP A 310 6.72 6.70 -4.99
CA ASP A 310 7.16 6.23 -6.30
C ASP A 310 6.58 7.06 -7.44
N ALA A 311 5.28 7.32 -7.37
CA ALA A 311 4.58 8.07 -8.41
C ALA A 311 5.13 9.52 -8.54
N ALA A 312 5.37 10.18 -7.42
CA ALA A 312 5.97 11.52 -7.41
C ALA A 312 7.39 11.49 -7.99
N VAL A 313 8.26 10.61 -7.47
CA VAL A 313 9.66 10.52 -7.91
C VAL A 313 9.77 10.14 -9.39
N LEU A 314 8.96 9.20 -9.88
CA LEU A 314 8.99 8.81 -11.29
C LEU A 314 8.54 9.95 -12.20
N ALA A 315 7.50 10.70 -11.80
CA ALA A 315 7.03 11.85 -12.56
C ALA A 315 8.10 12.96 -12.62
N ASP A 316 8.76 13.27 -11.49
CA ASP A 316 9.86 14.24 -11.43
C ASP A 316 11.03 13.81 -12.33
N CYS A 317 11.44 12.54 -12.28
CA CYS A 317 12.52 12.02 -13.13
C CYS A 317 12.17 12.10 -14.63
N LEU A 318 10.91 11.78 -15.01
CA LEU A 318 10.48 11.88 -16.40
C LEU A 318 10.37 13.33 -16.89
N ALA A 319 10.02 14.26 -16.00
CA ALA A 319 9.99 15.68 -16.31
C ALA A 319 11.40 16.26 -16.50
N GLU A 320 12.35 15.84 -15.64
CA GLU A 320 13.72 16.37 -15.66
C GLU A 320 14.56 15.78 -16.80
N TYR A 321 14.50 14.47 -17.01
CA TYR A 321 15.39 13.76 -17.97
C TYR A 321 14.71 13.44 -19.29
N GLY A 322 13.40 13.69 -19.41
CA GLY A 322 12.62 13.46 -20.64
C GLY A 322 12.08 12.03 -20.78
N SER A 323 10.96 11.92 -21.48
CA SER A 323 10.29 10.64 -21.79
C SER A 323 10.73 10.00 -23.11
N GLY A 324 11.47 10.71 -23.95
CA GLY A 324 11.94 10.23 -25.27
C GLY A 324 12.99 9.13 -25.16
N GLU A 325 13.97 9.31 -24.27
CA GLU A 325 14.99 8.31 -23.92
C GLU A 325 14.93 8.01 -22.40
N PRO A 326 13.98 7.19 -21.97
CA PRO A 326 13.63 7.07 -20.56
C PRO A 326 14.67 6.35 -19.67
N ALA A 327 15.72 5.81 -20.25
CA ALA A 327 16.73 5.03 -19.52
C ALA A 327 17.39 5.84 -18.38
N VAL A 328 17.66 7.14 -18.60
CA VAL A 328 18.25 8.03 -17.60
C VAL A 328 17.23 8.31 -16.49
N ALA A 329 16.01 8.68 -16.84
CA ALA A 329 14.93 8.90 -15.88
C ALA A 329 14.69 7.67 -15.00
N PHE A 330 14.65 6.48 -15.60
CA PHE A 330 14.46 5.21 -14.89
C PHE A 330 15.63 4.89 -13.96
N ALA A 331 16.86 5.15 -14.38
CA ALA A 331 18.04 4.92 -13.54
C ALA A 331 18.02 5.82 -12.28
N HIS A 332 17.61 7.08 -12.42
CA HIS A 332 17.44 8.01 -11.29
C HIS A 332 16.29 7.57 -10.37
N TYR A 333 15.14 7.23 -10.93
CA TYR A 333 14.02 6.68 -10.18
C TYR A 333 14.40 5.43 -9.37
N GLU A 334 15.02 4.44 -10.02
CA GLU A 334 15.46 3.22 -9.35
C GLU A 334 16.49 3.51 -8.25
N ARG A 335 17.43 4.42 -8.46
CA ARG A 335 18.43 4.83 -7.46
C ARG A 335 17.75 5.43 -6.23
N ALA A 336 16.78 6.29 -6.43
CA ALA A 336 16.08 6.97 -5.34
C ALA A 336 15.17 6.00 -4.55
N ARG A 337 14.56 5.00 -5.22
CA ARG A 337 13.48 4.22 -4.61
C ARG A 337 13.87 2.82 -4.14
N ARG A 338 14.70 2.09 -4.89
CA ARG A 338 14.96 0.66 -4.61
C ARG A 338 15.55 0.38 -3.23
N ALA A 339 16.54 1.14 -2.82
CA ALA A 339 17.16 0.93 -1.49
C ALA A 339 16.16 1.23 -0.37
N ARG A 340 15.41 2.32 -0.50
CA ARG A 340 14.39 2.74 0.47
C ARG A 340 13.26 1.73 0.60
N THR A 341 12.63 1.35 -0.49
CA THR A 341 11.52 0.37 -0.45
C THR A 341 11.97 -1.00 0.06
N ARG A 342 13.17 -1.44 -0.32
CA ARG A 342 13.78 -2.67 0.22
C ARG A 342 13.96 -2.62 1.74
N GLN A 343 14.36 -1.47 2.28
CA GLN A 343 14.50 -1.29 3.73
C GLN A 343 13.14 -1.35 4.42
N VAL A 344 12.10 -0.74 3.85
CA VAL A 344 10.72 -0.83 4.36
C VAL A 344 10.19 -2.26 4.29
N GLN A 345 10.37 -2.97 3.17
CA GLN A 345 9.99 -4.38 3.01
C GLN A 345 10.64 -5.26 4.08
N ARG A 346 11.96 -5.13 4.27
CA ARG A 346 12.70 -5.90 5.29
C ARG A 346 12.20 -5.60 6.69
N SER A 347 11.99 -4.33 7.02
CA SER A 347 11.46 -3.92 8.31
C SER A 347 10.07 -4.50 8.56
N SER A 348 9.19 -4.43 7.56
CA SER A 348 7.84 -5.00 7.66
C SER A 348 7.86 -6.52 7.86
N TRP A 349 8.76 -7.23 7.20
CA TRP A 349 8.96 -8.67 7.40
C TRP A 349 9.38 -9.02 8.83
N VAL A 350 10.38 -8.33 9.37
CA VAL A 350 10.85 -8.53 10.75
C VAL A 350 9.76 -8.23 11.76
N THR A 351 9.00 -7.16 11.53
CA THR A 351 7.89 -6.76 12.41
C THR A 351 6.82 -7.83 12.51
N SER A 352 6.52 -8.57 11.43
CA SER A 352 5.57 -9.69 11.47
C SER A 352 5.88 -10.67 12.60
N ALA A 353 7.10 -11.18 12.64
CA ALA A 353 7.55 -12.13 13.67
C ALA A 353 7.52 -11.51 15.07
N LEU A 354 7.89 -10.24 15.20
CA LEU A 354 7.90 -9.55 16.50
C LEU A 354 6.50 -9.36 17.10
N LEU A 355 5.49 -9.15 16.26
CA LEU A 355 4.10 -8.98 16.72
C LEU A 355 3.47 -10.29 17.20
N HIS A 356 4.02 -11.44 16.81
CA HIS A 356 3.52 -12.79 17.12
C HIS A 356 4.25 -13.49 18.26
N LEU A 357 5.15 -12.80 18.96
CA LEU A 357 5.92 -13.39 20.05
C LEU A 357 4.99 -13.79 21.21
N PRO A 358 5.17 -15.01 21.76
CA PRO A 358 4.52 -15.41 23.00
C PRO A 358 5.09 -14.61 24.19
N ASP A 359 4.35 -14.60 25.30
CA ASP A 359 4.80 -13.96 26.52
C ASP A 359 6.14 -14.54 26.99
N GLY A 360 7.01 -13.65 27.46
CA GLY A 360 8.34 -14.04 27.91
C GLY A 360 9.41 -12.97 27.67
N PRO A 361 10.70 -13.33 27.83
CA PRO A 361 11.81 -12.37 27.70
C PRO A 361 11.89 -11.70 26.35
N ALA A 362 11.62 -12.42 25.24
CA ALA A 362 11.63 -11.87 23.88
C ALA A 362 10.54 -10.82 23.67
N ALA A 363 9.31 -11.06 24.17
CA ALA A 363 8.22 -10.09 24.13
C ALA A 363 8.55 -8.85 25.00
N THR A 364 9.19 -9.03 26.14
CA THR A 364 9.65 -7.93 27.00
C THR A 364 10.70 -7.06 26.28
N ALA A 365 11.68 -7.70 25.61
CA ALA A 365 12.69 -6.98 24.81
C ALA A 365 12.02 -6.19 23.66
N ARG A 366 11.11 -6.83 22.92
CA ARG A 366 10.31 -6.16 21.89
C ARG A 366 9.56 -4.93 22.45
N ASN A 367 8.90 -5.06 23.60
CA ASN A 367 8.17 -3.95 24.20
C ASN A 367 9.08 -2.76 24.53
N ASN A 368 10.31 -3.02 25.00
CA ASN A 368 11.29 -1.97 25.23
C ASN A 368 11.76 -1.32 23.92
N ASP A 369 11.94 -2.10 22.87
CA ASP A 369 12.28 -1.61 21.54
C ASP A 369 11.18 -0.73 20.93
N LEU A 370 9.90 -1.09 21.14
CA LEU A 370 8.75 -0.32 20.68
C LEU A 370 8.68 1.07 21.31
N LYS A 371 9.24 1.32 22.50
CA LYS A 371 9.35 2.66 23.10
C LYS A 371 10.16 3.62 22.23
N GLN A 372 11.06 3.10 21.41
CA GLN A 372 11.90 3.87 20.49
C GLN A 372 11.37 3.90 19.05
N LEU A 373 10.12 3.43 18.83
CA LEU A 373 9.56 3.23 17.49
C LEU A 373 9.62 4.49 16.64
N VAL A 374 9.20 5.64 17.19
CA VAL A 374 9.17 6.91 16.47
C VAL A 374 10.56 7.29 15.97
N ASN A 375 11.59 7.17 16.83
CA ASN A 375 12.96 7.50 16.45
C ASN A 375 13.52 6.51 15.41
N ARG A 376 13.20 5.21 15.55
CA ARG A 376 13.68 4.15 14.64
C ARG A 376 13.06 4.24 13.24
N PHE A 377 11.81 4.71 13.14
CA PHE A 377 11.08 4.78 11.87
C PHE A 377 10.82 6.20 11.36
N SER A 378 11.37 7.23 12.04
CA SER A 378 11.25 8.62 11.59
C SER A 378 11.66 8.80 10.14
N TRP A 379 12.73 8.11 9.69
CA TRP A 379 13.22 8.14 8.31
C TRP A 379 12.17 7.70 7.27
N ILE A 380 11.14 6.92 7.64
CA ILE A 380 10.03 6.58 6.77
C ILE A 380 9.10 7.79 6.61
N HIS A 381 8.70 8.39 7.73
CA HIS A 381 7.70 9.44 7.81
C HIS A 381 8.24 10.83 7.41
N GLU A 382 9.53 11.08 7.66
CA GLU A 382 10.22 12.33 7.30
C GLU A 382 10.54 12.45 5.80
N TYR A 383 10.50 11.36 5.05
CA TYR A 383 10.87 11.37 3.64
C TYR A 383 10.05 12.37 2.83
N ASP A 384 10.75 13.27 2.16
CA ASP A 384 10.21 14.19 1.17
C ASP A 384 11.00 14.01 -0.13
N HIS A 385 10.33 13.58 -1.20
CA HIS A 385 10.98 13.30 -2.49
C HIS A 385 11.69 14.53 -3.08
N ARG A 386 11.19 15.74 -2.81
CA ARG A 386 11.78 16.99 -3.28
C ARG A 386 13.14 17.29 -2.66
N SER A 387 13.33 16.92 -1.40
CA SER A 387 14.63 17.13 -0.74
C SER A 387 15.74 16.24 -1.29
N GLN A 388 15.38 15.14 -1.95
CA GLN A 388 16.33 14.21 -2.55
C GLN A 388 16.72 14.61 -3.98
N ALA A 389 15.87 15.32 -4.72
CA ALA A 389 16.20 15.81 -6.06
C ALA A 389 17.41 16.77 -6.04
N HIS A 390 17.58 17.56 -4.97
CA HIS A 390 18.71 18.46 -4.80
C HIS A 390 20.02 17.80 -4.34
N ALA A 391 19.94 16.58 -3.77
CA ALA A 391 21.14 15.87 -3.28
C ALA A 391 21.84 15.03 -4.37
N VAL A 392 21.23 14.83 -5.51
CA VAL A 392 21.77 14.01 -6.63
C VAL A 392 22.46 14.88 -7.69
N GLY A 393 22.31 16.21 -7.60
CA GLY A 393 22.92 17.19 -8.51
C GLY A 393 24.13 17.93 -7.93
N ALA A 394 24.64 17.50 -6.76
CA ALA A 394 25.82 18.09 -6.11
C ALA A 394 27.02 17.14 -6.17
#